data_d97deba87d846be67b09028012343dd8
#
_entry.id   d97deba87d846be67b09028012343dd8
#
_cell.length_a   1.000
_cell.length_b   1.000
_cell.length_c   1.000
_cell.angle_alpha   90.00
_cell.angle_beta   90.00
_cell.angle_gamma   90.00
#
_symmetry.space_group_name_H-M   'P 1'
#
loop_
_entity.id
_entity.type
_entity.pdbx_description
1 polymer ?
#
loop_
_entity_poly.entity_id
_entity_poly.type
_entity_poly.pdbx_seq_one_letter_code
_entity_poly.pdbx_strand_id
1 'polypeptide(L)'
;WLIKQGVKFIFYPCIPYEHKEIDKTNNHYNCPIVTSYAENIKNNVEELITEHIDFRNPFLSFENEEILAKRLREEFPDIPKAEVTAAVSAAWKEMMQSKEDVRKKGEEVIKFLDETGKRGIVLAGRPYHVDPEINHGIPELINSYGIAVLTEDSISHLGKVDRPLIVMDQWMYH
;
A
#
# COMPACT_ATOMS: atom_id res chain seq x y z
N TRP A 1 -21.44 0.39 -3.99
CA TRP A 1 -21.61 -1.06 -4.13
C TRP A 1 -21.88 -1.71 -2.77
N LEU A 2 -21.05 -1.50 -1.75
CA LEU A 2 -21.21 -2.10 -0.41
C LEU A 2 -22.59 -1.87 0.20
N ILE A 3 -23.12 -0.65 0.12
CA ILE A 3 -24.44 -0.29 0.64
C ILE A 3 -25.54 -1.11 -0.07
N LYS A 4 -25.45 -1.25 -1.39
CA LYS A 4 -26.37 -2.08 -2.20
C LYS A 4 -26.31 -3.59 -1.84
N GLN A 5 -25.20 -4.05 -1.24
CA GLN A 5 -25.06 -5.41 -0.71
C GLN A 5 -25.58 -5.54 0.74
N GLY A 6 -26.14 -4.49 1.32
CA GLY A 6 -26.71 -4.48 2.67
C GLY A 6 -25.65 -4.33 3.78
N VAL A 7 -24.42 -3.95 3.46
CA VAL A 7 -23.36 -3.69 4.45
C VAL A 7 -23.76 -2.50 5.31
N LYS A 8 -23.74 -2.65 6.64
CA LYS A 8 -24.10 -1.61 7.61
C LYS A 8 -22.91 -1.04 8.40
N PHE A 9 -21.74 -1.65 8.28
CA PHE A 9 -20.50 -1.17 8.86
C PHE A 9 -19.43 -1.07 7.79
N ILE A 10 -18.81 0.09 7.65
CA ILE A 10 -17.71 0.33 6.70
C ILE A 10 -16.54 0.97 7.47
N PHE A 11 -15.39 0.33 7.44
CA PHE A 11 -14.16 0.84 8.01
C PHE A 11 -13.21 1.26 6.89
N TYR A 12 -12.98 2.57 6.75
CA TYR A 12 -12.11 3.12 5.73
C TYR A 12 -11.21 4.19 6.36
N PRO A 13 -10.05 3.80 6.92
CA PRO A 13 -9.18 4.74 7.62
C PRO A 13 -8.48 5.72 6.67
N CYS A 14 -8.14 6.89 7.21
CA CYS A 14 -7.20 7.83 6.62
C CYS A 14 -5.79 7.50 7.10
N ILE A 15 -4.84 7.27 6.20
CA ILE A 15 -3.47 6.88 6.54
C ILE A 15 -2.51 8.02 6.14
N PRO A 16 -2.18 8.97 7.03
CA PRO A 16 -1.27 10.06 6.71
C PRO A 16 0.21 9.66 6.73
N TYR A 17 0.57 8.64 7.51
CA TYR A 17 1.96 8.22 7.71
C TYR A 17 2.14 6.74 7.42
N GLU A 18 3.12 6.43 6.58
CA GLU A 18 3.57 5.07 6.30
C GLU A 18 4.78 4.69 7.17
N HIS A 19 5.12 3.41 7.20
CA HIS A 19 6.36 2.94 7.82
C HIS A 19 7.55 3.44 6.99
N LYS A 20 8.50 4.10 7.65
CA LYS A 20 9.71 4.61 7.01
C LYS A 20 10.69 3.46 6.72
N GLU A 21 10.96 3.20 5.45
CA GLU A 21 11.88 2.14 5.01
C GLU A 21 13.29 2.67 4.72
N ILE A 22 13.42 3.95 4.38
CA ILE A 22 14.67 4.54 3.91
C ILE A 22 15.05 5.73 4.80
N ASP A 23 16.12 5.58 5.58
CA ASP A 23 16.56 6.60 6.53
C ASP A 23 16.91 7.95 5.91
N LYS A 24 17.33 7.94 4.63
CA LYS A 24 17.77 9.14 3.91
C LYS A 24 16.64 10.01 3.37
N THR A 25 15.38 9.54 3.43
CA THR A 25 14.22 10.34 2.99
C THR A 25 13.83 11.38 4.02
N ASN A 26 13.25 12.50 3.57
CA ASN A 26 12.85 13.59 4.46
C ASN A 26 11.63 13.26 5.29
N ASN A 27 10.71 12.49 4.73
CA ASN A 27 9.45 12.13 5.39
C ASN A 27 8.86 10.85 4.78
N HIS A 28 7.83 10.35 5.45
CA HIS A 28 7.08 9.14 5.07
C HIS A 28 5.56 9.43 5.00
N TYR A 29 5.20 10.64 4.59
CA TYR A 29 3.80 11.03 4.40
C TYR A 29 3.21 10.34 3.19
N ASN A 30 1.95 9.94 3.34
CA ASN A 30 1.14 9.48 2.23
C ASN A 30 0.64 10.67 1.38
N CYS A 31 0.22 10.39 0.15
CA CYS A 31 -0.38 11.42 -0.69
C CYS A 31 -1.60 12.04 0.00
N PRO A 32 -1.68 13.37 0.15
CA PRO A 32 -2.82 14.03 0.80
C PRO A 32 -4.17 13.68 0.18
N ILE A 33 -4.22 13.48 -1.14
CA ILE A 33 -5.44 13.10 -1.86
C ILE A 33 -5.86 11.68 -1.43
N VAL A 34 -4.93 10.72 -1.40
CA VAL A 34 -5.22 9.35 -0.97
C VAL A 34 -5.65 9.33 0.49
N THR A 35 -4.96 10.06 1.36
CA THR A 35 -5.31 10.19 2.78
C THR A 35 -6.72 10.74 2.99
N SER A 36 -7.18 11.66 2.12
CA SER A 36 -8.47 12.33 2.27
C SER A 36 -9.66 11.60 1.62
N TYR A 37 -9.46 10.48 0.91
CA TYR A 37 -10.57 9.77 0.24
C TYR A 37 -11.70 9.38 1.18
N ALA A 38 -11.38 8.85 2.35
CA ALA A 38 -12.39 8.45 3.33
C ALA A 38 -13.23 9.65 3.82
N GLU A 39 -12.58 10.79 4.07
CA GLU A 39 -13.26 12.04 4.42
C GLU A 39 -14.17 12.56 3.29
N ASN A 40 -13.69 12.50 2.05
CA ASN A 40 -14.48 12.89 0.89
C ASN A 40 -15.71 12.01 0.73
N ILE A 41 -15.58 10.69 0.88
CA ILE A 41 -16.70 9.76 0.82
C ILE A 41 -17.70 10.07 1.92
N LYS A 42 -17.24 10.22 3.17
CA LYS A 42 -18.10 10.52 4.33
C LYS A 42 -18.94 11.77 4.14
N ASN A 43 -18.38 12.81 3.53
CA ASN A 43 -19.02 14.11 3.39
C ASN A 43 -19.85 14.26 2.10
N ASN A 44 -19.74 13.35 1.12
CA ASN A 44 -20.39 13.49 -0.18
C ASN A 44 -21.32 12.33 -0.55
N VAL A 45 -21.36 11.25 0.22
CA VAL A 45 -22.24 10.09 -0.04
C VAL A 45 -23.42 10.13 0.92
N GLU A 46 -24.56 10.65 0.47
CA GLU A 46 -25.77 10.81 1.28
C GLU A 46 -26.31 9.48 1.81
N GLU A 47 -26.12 8.39 1.07
CA GLU A 47 -26.57 7.06 1.45
C GLU A 47 -25.92 6.56 2.75
N LEU A 48 -24.76 7.06 3.13
CA LEU A 48 -24.17 6.75 4.44
C LEU A 48 -25.07 7.19 5.59
N ILE A 49 -25.76 8.31 5.42
CA ILE A 49 -26.68 8.87 6.42
C ILE A 49 -28.08 8.23 6.28
N THR A 50 -28.63 8.25 5.07
CA THR A 50 -30.02 7.80 4.81
C THR A 50 -30.20 6.30 5.05
N GLU A 51 -29.17 5.50 4.81
CA GLU A 51 -29.18 4.06 5.04
C GLU A 51 -28.63 3.65 6.42
N HIS A 52 -28.31 4.63 7.29
CA HIS A 52 -27.78 4.42 8.63
C HIS A 52 -26.53 3.50 8.65
N ILE A 53 -25.54 3.86 7.84
CA ILE A 53 -24.26 3.13 7.77
C ILE A 53 -23.31 3.64 8.88
N ASP A 54 -22.80 2.73 9.70
CA ASP A 54 -21.67 3.04 10.61
C ASP A 54 -20.39 3.15 9.75
N PHE A 55 -20.09 4.36 9.31
CA PHE A 55 -18.89 4.65 8.51
C PHE A 55 -17.81 5.23 9.39
N ARG A 56 -16.76 4.43 9.66
CA ARG A 56 -15.61 4.83 10.47
C ARG A 56 -14.40 5.09 9.61
N ASN A 57 -13.87 6.31 9.75
CA ASN A 57 -12.72 6.79 8.99
C ASN A 57 -11.64 7.40 9.90
N PRO A 58 -11.15 6.66 10.91
CA PRO A 58 -10.14 7.20 11.81
C PRO A 58 -8.84 7.52 11.08
N PHE A 59 -8.10 8.51 11.59
CA PHE A 59 -6.72 8.72 11.19
C PHE A 59 -5.84 7.71 11.91
N LEU A 60 -5.15 6.87 11.12
CA LEU A 60 -4.21 5.85 11.58
C LEU A 60 -2.81 6.17 11.08
N SER A 61 -1.81 5.94 11.91
CA SER A 61 -0.40 6.02 11.52
C SER A 61 0.19 4.62 11.38
N PHE A 62 0.86 4.36 10.27
CA PHE A 62 1.61 3.14 10.02
C PHE A 62 3.11 3.31 10.30
N GLU A 63 3.49 4.31 11.11
CA GLU A 63 4.89 4.50 11.51
C GLU A 63 5.46 3.26 12.20
N ASN A 64 4.70 2.70 13.13
CA ASN A 64 5.04 1.46 13.82
C ASN A 64 3.79 0.76 14.38
N GLU A 65 3.98 -0.51 14.70
CA GLU A 65 2.96 -1.42 15.21
C GLU A 65 2.29 -0.92 16.50
N GLU A 66 3.07 -0.34 17.43
CA GLU A 66 2.56 0.10 18.73
C GLU A 66 1.61 1.29 18.60
N ILE A 67 1.96 2.28 17.79
CA ILE A 67 1.12 3.46 17.53
C ILE A 67 -0.19 3.02 16.87
N LEU A 68 -0.11 2.15 15.88
CA LEU A 68 -1.29 1.61 15.19
C LEU A 68 -2.19 0.84 16.16
N ALA A 69 -1.64 -0.07 16.96
CA ALA A 69 -2.39 -0.84 17.93
C ALA A 69 -3.05 0.04 19.01
N LYS A 70 -2.36 1.09 19.46
CA LYS A 70 -2.92 2.05 20.42
C LYS A 70 -4.15 2.74 19.83
N ARG A 71 -4.04 3.26 18.61
CA ARG A 71 -5.14 3.99 17.96
C ARG A 71 -6.33 3.09 17.65
N LEU A 72 -6.10 1.85 17.21
CA LEU A 72 -7.17 0.89 16.96
C LEU A 72 -7.89 0.45 18.26
N ARG A 73 -7.19 0.37 19.38
CA ARG A 73 -7.85 0.12 20.69
C ARG A 73 -8.78 1.25 21.11
N GLU A 74 -8.48 2.48 20.73
CA GLU A 74 -9.38 3.64 20.97
C GLU A 74 -10.59 3.59 20.05
N GLU A 75 -10.41 3.14 18.81
CA GLU A 75 -11.49 3.03 17.81
C GLU A 75 -12.45 1.87 18.09
N PHE A 76 -11.95 0.78 18.65
CA PHE A 76 -12.69 -0.44 18.96
C PHE A 76 -12.64 -0.77 20.46
N PRO A 77 -13.27 0.06 21.33
CA PRO A 77 -13.17 -0.09 22.78
C PRO A 77 -13.83 -1.38 23.31
N ASP A 78 -14.77 -1.94 22.55
CA ASP A 78 -15.49 -3.16 22.91
C ASP A 78 -14.68 -4.44 22.63
N ILE A 79 -13.57 -4.35 21.88
CA ILE A 79 -12.69 -5.48 21.63
C ILE A 79 -11.58 -5.54 22.69
N PRO A 80 -11.30 -6.72 23.26
CA PRO A 80 -10.22 -6.86 24.24
C PRO A 80 -8.88 -6.34 23.71
N LYS A 81 -8.18 -5.55 24.53
CA LYS A 81 -6.89 -4.93 24.13
C LYS A 81 -5.86 -5.94 23.63
N ALA A 82 -5.83 -7.13 24.22
CA ALA A 82 -4.92 -8.20 23.81
C ALA A 82 -5.25 -8.70 22.40
N GLU A 83 -6.52 -8.80 22.06
CA GLU A 83 -6.99 -9.24 20.74
C GLU A 83 -6.62 -8.21 19.65
N VAL A 84 -6.90 -6.92 19.89
CA VAL A 84 -6.49 -5.85 18.95
C VAL A 84 -4.98 -5.85 18.75
N THR A 85 -4.20 -5.98 19.82
CA THR A 85 -2.73 -6.03 19.71
C THR A 85 -2.26 -7.24 18.92
N ALA A 86 -2.83 -8.42 19.17
CA ALA A 86 -2.48 -9.64 18.42
C ALA A 86 -2.85 -9.55 16.94
N ALA A 87 -4.02 -8.96 16.62
CA ALA A 87 -4.47 -8.74 15.25
C ALA A 87 -3.53 -7.77 14.49
N VAL A 88 -3.14 -6.66 15.13
CA VAL A 88 -2.19 -5.72 14.55
C VAL A 88 -0.84 -6.37 14.29
N SER A 89 -0.32 -7.14 15.26
CA SER A 89 0.95 -7.84 15.10
C SER A 89 0.92 -8.85 13.95
N ALA A 90 -0.15 -9.61 13.84
CA ALA A 90 -0.34 -10.56 12.75
C ALA A 90 -0.41 -9.84 11.37
N ALA A 91 -1.19 -8.75 11.29
CA ALA A 91 -1.32 -7.96 10.06
C ALA A 91 0.00 -7.28 9.67
N TRP A 92 0.74 -6.75 10.65
CA TRP A 92 2.05 -6.15 10.43
C TRP A 92 3.05 -7.15 9.86
N LYS A 93 3.10 -8.35 10.46
CA LYS A 93 3.95 -9.44 9.98
C LYS A 93 3.62 -9.83 8.53
N GLU A 94 2.33 -9.94 8.21
CA GLU A 94 1.87 -10.28 6.86
C GLU A 94 2.22 -9.18 5.85
N MET A 95 2.06 -7.92 6.22
CA MET A 95 2.45 -6.78 5.39
C MET A 95 3.95 -6.82 5.06
N MET A 96 4.80 -7.07 6.04
CA MET A 96 6.25 -7.19 5.82
C MET A 96 6.60 -8.42 4.98
N GLN A 97 5.92 -9.55 5.21
CA GLN A 97 6.11 -10.76 4.42
C GLN A 97 5.72 -10.56 2.96
N SER A 98 4.59 -9.91 2.70
CA SER A 98 4.14 -9.59 1.34
C SER A 98 5.17 -8.74 0.56
N LYS A 99 5.75 -7.74 1.22
CA LYS A 99 6.83 -6.93 0.61
C LYS A 99 8.05 -7.79 0.26
N GLU A 100 8.44 -8.67 1.17
CA GLU A 100 9.57 -9.57 0.96
C GLU A 100 9.30 -10.58 -0.17
N ASP A 101 8.07 -11.08 -0.28
CA ASP A 101 7.68 -12.00 -1.35
C ASP A 101 7.74 -11.33 -2.73
N VAL A 102 7.32 -10.06 -2.84
CA VAL A 102 7.46 -9.25 -4.06
C VAL A 102 8.93 -9.09 -4.43
N ARG A 103 9.80 -8.75 -3.48
CA ARG A 103 11.25 -8.61 -3.68
C ARG A 103 11.89 -9.91 -4.16
N LYS A 104 11.62 -11.01 -3.49
CA LYS A 104 12.10 -12.34 -3.91
C LYS A 104 11.67 -12.70 -5.32
N LYS A 105 10.42 -12.38 -5.66
CA LYS A 105 9.92 -12.61 -7.02
C LYS A 105 10.66 -11.78 -8.06
N GLY A 106 10.99 -10.53 -7.74
CA GLY A 106 11.83 -9.68 -8.58
C GLY A 106 13.23 -10.28 -8.81
N GLU A 107 13.88 -10.74 -7.74
CA GLU A 107 15.20 -11.40 -7.82
C GLU A 107 15.17 -12.69 -8.65
N GLU A 108 14.14 -13.52 -8.49
CA GLU A 108 13.93 -14.72 -9.32
C GLU A 108 13.84 -14.36 -10.80
N VAL A 109 13.11 -13.30 -11.15
CA VAL A 109 12.96 -12.86 -12.54
C VAL A 109 14.27 -12.33 -13.09
N ILE A 110 15.03 -11.53 -12.32
CA ILE A 110 16.36 -11.05 -12.76
C ILE A 110 17.28 -12.23 -13.05
N LYS A 111 17.35 -13.20 -12.14
CA LYS A 111 18.14 -14.41 -12.32
C LYS A 111 17.74 -15.17 -13.60
N PHE A 112 16.44 -15.33 -13.85
CA PHE A 112 15.93 -15.95 -15.08
C PHE A 112 16.35 -15.19 -16.34
N LEU A 113 16.34 -13.84 -16.30
CA LEU A 113 16.77 -13.02 -17.43
C LEU A 113 18.26 -13.19 -17.70
N ASP A 114 19.10 -13.21 -16.66
CA ASP A 114 20.55 -13.43 -16.78
C ASP A 114 20.87 -14.83 -17.35
N GLU A 115 20.19 -15.87 -16.89
CA GLU A 115 20.40 -17.24 -17.33
C GLU A 115 19.93 -17.48 -18.77
N THR A 116 18.90 -16.78 -19.22
CA THR A 116 18.28 -17.01 -20.54
C THR A 116 18.68 -15.99 -21.60
N GLY A 117 19.35 -14.91 -21.23
CA GLY A 117 19.67 -13.78 -22.14
C GLY A 117 18.43 -13.03 -22.64
N LYS A 118 17.28 -13.23 -22.02
CA LYS A 118 16.05 -12.50 -22.34
C LYS A 118 16.09 -11.08 -21.80
N ARG A 119 15.23 -10.22 -22.34
CA ARG A 119 15.11 -8.83 -21.89
C ARG A 119 13.98 -8.65 -20.90
N GLY A 120 14.15 -7.73 -19.96
CA GLY A 120 13.14 -7.25 -19.05
C GLY A 120 13.00 -5.73 -19.10
N ILE A 121 11.86 -5.24 -18.69
CA ILE A 121 11.56 -3.81 -18.53
C ILE A 121 11.08 -3.60 -17.10
N VAL A 122 11.58 -2.55 -16.44
CA VAL A 122 11.05 -2.06 -15.19
C VAL A 122 9.93 -1.07 -15.51
N LEU A 123 8.73 -1.40 -15.08
CA LEU A 123 7.60 -0.49 -15.15
C LEU A 123 7.64 0.39 -13.88
N ALA A 124 8.30 1.54 -14.00
CA ALA A 124 8.36 2.52 -12.93
C ALA A 124 7.09 3.38 -12.94
N GLY A 125 6.54 3.63 -11.78
CA GLY A 125 5.33 4.43 -11.62
C GLY A 125 4.80 4.38 -10.18
N ARG A 126 3.71 5.06 -9.91
CA ARG A 126 3.05 5.02 -8.61
C ARG A 126 2.50 3.62 -8.34
N PRO A 127 2.34 3.17 -7.08
CA PRO A 127 1.85 1.83 -6.75
C PRO A 127 0.53 1.45 -7.44
N TYR A 128 -0.36 2.40 -7.63
CA TYR A 128 -1.65 2.16 -8.30
C TYR A 128 -1.51 1.90 -9.82
N HIS A 129 -0.36 2.18 -10.45
CA HIS A 129 -0.14 1.87 -11.87
C HIS A 129 0.01 0.38 -12.16
N VAL A 130 0.17 -0.47 -11.15
CA VAL A 130 0.15 -1.93 -11.34
C VAL A 130 -1.27 -2.51 -11.34
N ASP A 131 -2.29 -1.70 -11.02
CA ASP A 131 -3.69 -2.10 -11.10
C ASP A 131 -4.11 -2.30 -12.56
N PRO A 132 -4.70 -3.46 -12.93
CA PRO A 132 -5.05 -3.78 -14.31
C PRO A 132 -6.03 -2.80 -14.96
N GLU A 133 -6.95 -2.22 -14.19
CA GLU A 133 -7.90 -1.21 -14.69
C GLU A 133 -7.21 0.12 -15.03
N ILE A 134 -6.15 0.45 -14.27
CA ILE A 134 -5.41 1.71 -14.47
C ILE A 134 -4.36 1.56 -15.57
N ASN A 135 -3.66 0.42 -15.65
CA ASN A 135 -2.59 0.20 -16.62
C ASN A 135 -3.08 -0.21 -18.01
N HIS A 136 -4.38 -0.48 -18.17
CA HIS A 136 -5.00 -0.82 -19.46
C HIS A 136 -4.31 -1.95 -20.23
N GLY A 137 -3.72 -2.94 -19.55
CA GLY A 137 -3.06 -4.09 -20.16
C GLY A 137 -1.66 -3.81 -20.74
N ILE A 138 -1.00 -2.74 -20.30
CA ILE A 138 0.38 -2.43 -20.74
C ILE A 138 1.36 -3.56 -20.36
N PRO A 139 1.36 -4.14 -19.16
CA PRO A 139 2.25 -5.25 -18.80
C PRO A 139 2.01 -6.48 -19.70
N GLU A 140 0.76 -6.83 -19.97
CA GLU A 140 0.39 -7.95 -20.85
C GLU A 140 0.86 -7.73 -22.29
N LEU A 141 0.73 -6.51 -22.79
CA LEU A 141 1.22 -6.14 -24.12
C LEU A 141 2.75 -6.32 -24.21
N ILE A 142 3.49 -5.83 -23.21
CA ILE A 142 4.94 -5.97 -23.15
C ILE A 142 5.34 -7.46 -23.10
N ASN A 143 4.66 -8.24 -22.26
CA ASN A 143 4.89 -9.69 -22.15
C ASN A 143 4.61 -10.42 -23.46
N SER A 144 3.63 -9.97 -24.26
CA SER A 144 3.33 -10.57 -25.58
C SER A 144 4.49 -10.48 -26.57
N TYR A 145 5.41 -9.54 -26.38
CA TYR A 145 6.66 -9.42 -27.15
C TYR A 145 7.82 -10.27 -26.58
N GLY A 146 7.54 -11.11 -25.57
CA GLY A 146 8.57 -11.95 -24.94
C GLY A 146 9.51 -11.17 -24.01
N ILE A 147 9.10 -10.01 -23.55
CA ILE A 147 9.84 -9.15 -22.62
C ILE A 147 9.21 -9.28 -21.23
N ALA A 148 10.01 -9.61 -20.21
CA ALA A 148 9.52 -9.67 -18.85
C ALA A 148 9.23 -8.25 -18.31
N VAL A 149 8.19 -8.12 -17.49
CA VAL A 149 7.86 -6.87 -16.79
C VAL A 149 8.12 -7.04 -15.31
N LEU A 150 8.87 -6.12 -14.75
CA LEU A 150 9.17 -5.99 -13.33
C LEU A 150 8.56 -4.70 -12.83
N THR A 151 8.08 -4.70 -11.61
CA THR A 151 7.65 -3.47 -10.92
C THR A 151 8.81 -2.84 -10.15
N GLU A 152 8.73 -1.56 -9.88
CA GLU A 152 9.77 -0.84 -9.16
C GLU A 152 9.98 -1.42 -7.75
N ASP A 153 8.93 -1.68 -6.99
CA ASP A 153 8.97 -2.24 -5.64
C ASP A 153 9.54 -3.68 -5.59
N SER A 154 9.51 -4.41 -6.71
CA SER A 154 10.08 -5.75 -6.78
C SER A 154 11.62 -5.78 -6.86
N ILE A 155 12.26 -4.67 -7.27
CA ILE A 155 13.70 -4.63 -7.53
C ILE A 155 14.42 -3.41 -6.95
N SER A 156 13.72 -2.41 -6.46
CA SER A 156 14.32 -1.15 -5.97
C SER A 156 15.30 -1.36 -4.82
N HIS A 157 15.11 -2.40 -4.00
CA HIS A 157 16.04 -2.77 -2.91
C HIS A 157 17.43 -3.18 -3.39
N LEU A 158 17.59 -3.56 -4.67
CA LEU A 158 18.89 -3.89 -5.28
C LEU A 158 19.67 -2.65 -5.69
N GLY A 159 19.01 -1.50 -5.79
CA GLY A 159 19.62 -0.23 -6.11
C GLY A 159 20.21 0.48 -4.89
N LYS A 160 21.28 1.25 -5.08
CA LYS A 160 21.81 2.14 -4.05
C LYS A 160 21.43 3.57 -4.36
N VAL A 161 20.90 4.27 -3.36
CA VAL A 161 20.66 5.71 -3.43
C VAL A 161 21.80 6.43 -2.75
N ASP A 162 22.69 7.01 -3.54
CA ASP A 162 23.94 7.62 -3.06
C ASP A 162 23.81 9.09 -2.66
N ARG A 163 22.65 9.71 -2.91
CA ARG A 163 22.41 11.13 -2.60
C ARG A 163 21.22 11.30 -1.66
N PRO A 164 21.24 12.32 -0.78
CA PRO A 164 20.08 12.70 -0.01
C PRO A 164 19.00 13.20 -0.97
N LEU A 165 17.80 12.63 -0.84
CA LEU A 165 16.66 13.00 -1.65
C LEU A 165 15.65 13.74 -0.79
N ILE A 166 15.18 14.89 -1.29
CA ILE A 166 14.07 15.65 -0.69
C ILE A 166 12.77 15.07 -1.25
N VAL A 167 12.48 13.84 -0.90
CA VAL A 167 11.29 13.12 -1.38
C VAL A 167 10.67 12.30 -0.26
N MET A 168 9.44 11.92 -0.46
CA MET A 168 8.76 10.96 0.39
C MET A 168 9.33 9.55 0.19
N ASP A 169 9.36 8.77 1.26
CA ASP A 169 9.92 7.43 1.30
C ASP A 169 9.35 6.52 0.21
N GLN A 170 8.02 6.46 0.09
CA GLN A 170 7.34 5.62 -0.89
C GLN A 170 7.59 6.00 -2.35
N TRP A 171 8.17 7.17 -2.61
CA TRP A 171 8.35 7.68 -3.96
C TRP A 171 9.80 7.96 -4.30
N MET A 172 10.69 7.35 -3.57
CA MET A 172 12.12 7.60 -3.65
C MET A 172 12.73 7.21 -5.01
N TYR A 173 12.14 6.25 -5.68
CA TYR A 173 12.60 5.73 -6.96
C TYR A 173 11.81 6.23 -8.17
N HIS A 174 10.91 7.18 -7.98
CA HIS A 174 10.08 7.77 -9.03
C HIS A 174 10.62 9.06 -9.63
#